data_890ed7f65ce40c75396f85953a0713d2
#
_entry.id   890ed7f65ce40c75396f85953a0713d2
#
_cell.length_a   1.000
_cell.length_b   1.000
_cell.length_c   1.000
_cell.angle_alpha   90.00
_cell.angle_beta   90.00
_cell.angle_gamma   90.00
#
_symmetry.space_group_name_H-M   'P 1'
#
loop_
_entity.id
_entity.type
_entity.pdbx_description
1 polymer ?
#
loop_
_entity_poly.entity_id
_entity_poly.type
_entity_poly.pdbx_seq_one_letter_code
_entity_poly.pdbx_strand_id
1 'polypeptide(L)'
;MTKKPTRGKGEGSIYQRADGMWCTSIELTPGLDGKRRRKVICRKLKQDMTDARRKALAQLDKHGDLSTSSVTVEKWMNHWMNDIAPQKIRPKTLAGYKTVVTGYIIPILGKKNLDKLTAQDVRKLHKTIQSTPKDPALRGQRNLPEGTEMLSSTYALLAHNTLSAALKVALREGRIHSNPCDLVDRPVKRVTEQKALDVPQAIQLLQHLAARPDGPLWATYILTGARRGEILGLEADRITDTLDLSWQLQRITDITKAPADWEYRKLPGKSLYLTRPKSRAGWRIIPLVEPLRSILRLQVGNQQDGLVFTRDGKPWDPDRATKEWRNVLIDAGLPDDVVLHGSRHTTVDLLYEAGVPEAIISEIVGPSSRSVTRSYRSRGNTKQLADAMSKMSELLGTIPA
;
A
#
# COMPACT_ATOMS: atom_id res chain seq x y z
N MET A 1 -56.63 -45.45 14.77
CA MET A 1 -55.23 -44.98 14.89
C MET A 1 -54.91 -44.04 13.75
N THR A 2 -54.93 -42.75 13.98
CA THR A 2 -54.63 -41.71 12.97
C THR A 2 -53.10 -41.64 12.77
N LYS A 3 -52.63 -41.97 11.54
CA LYS A 3 -51.22 -41.81 11.14
C LYS A 3 -50.79 -40.35 11.31
N LYS A 4 -49.77 -40.10 12.13
CA LYS A 4 -49.12 -38.79 12.22
C LYS A 4 -48.58 -38.42 10.83
N PRO A 5 -48.81 -37.19 10.34
CA PRO A 5 -48.36 -36.77 9.04
C PRO A 5 -46.82 -36.84 8.98
N THR A 6 -46.31 -37.52 7.96
CA THR A 6 -44.86 -37.62 7.67
C THR A 6 -44.36 -36.26 7.23
N ARG A 7 -43.41 -35.69 7.94
CA ARG A 7 -42.81 -34.38 7.61
C ARG A 7 -42.01 -34.48 6.35
N GLY A 8 -42.07 -33.46 5.50
CA GLY A 8 -41.31 -33.35 4.27
C GLY A 8 -39.79 -33.32 4.50
N LYS A 9 -39.03 -33.88 3.58
CA LYS A 9 -37.56 -33.84 3.59
C LYS A 9 -37.12 -32.37 3.57
N GLY A 10 -36.43 -31.87 4.62
CA GLY A 10 -35.97 -30.48 4.74
C GLY A 10 -36.66 -29.63 5.82
N GLU A 11 -37.79 -30.06 6.37
CA GLU A 11 -38.56 -29.31 7.39
C GLU A 11 -37.96 -29.27 8.80
N GLY A 12 -36.72 -29.59 9.04
CA GLY A 12 -36.04 -29.54 10.32
C GLY A 12 -36.93 -29.66 11.59
N SER A 13 -36.58 -30.47 12.56
CA SER A 13 -37.37 -30.66 13.78
C SER A 13 -37.18 -29.52 14.78
N ILE A 14 -38.29 -29.03 15.36
CA ILE A 14 -38.27 -28.20 16.58
C ILE A 14 -38.42 -29.15 17.77
N TYR A 15 -37.50 -29.10 18.71
CA TYR A 15 -37.51 -29.94 19.92
C TYR A 15 -37.04 -29.15 21.13
N GLN A 16 -37.45 -29.58 22.30
CA GLN A 16 -36.96 -29.05 23.57
C GLN A 16 -35.87 -29.95 24.12
N ARG A 17 -34.75 -29.39 24.48
CA ARG A 17 -33.64 -30.10 25.13
C ARG A 17 -33.96 -30.31 26.63
N ALA A 18 -33.19 -31.17 27.26
CA ALA A 18 -33.32 -31.45 28.71
C ALA A 18 -33.01 -30.19 29.58
N ASP A 19 -32.24 -29.24 29.04
CA ASP A 19 -31.96 -27.94 29.68
C ASP A 19 -33.09 -26.89 29.50
N GLY A 20 -34.24 -27.30 28.96
CA GLY A 20 -35.39 -26.44 28.71
C GLY A 20 -35.31 -25.56 27.47
N MET A 21 -34.22 -25.57 26.73
CA MET A 21 -34.02 -24.75 25.52
C MET A 21 -34.76 -25.35 24.32
N TRP A 22 -35.49 -24.51 23.59
CA TRP A 22 -36.10 -24.87 22.33
C TRP A 22 -35.07 -24.76 21.18
N CYS A 23 -34.84 -25.87 20.48
CA CYS A 23 -33.83 -25.98 19.44
C CYS A 23 -34.44 -26.42 18.10
N THR A 24 -33.79 -26.02 17.01
CA THR A 24 -34.06 -26.49 15.65
C THR A 24 -32.75 -26.70 14.91
N SER A 25 -32.74 -27.59 13.93
CA SER A 25 -31.59 -27.86 13.07
C SER A 25 -32.00 -27.61 11.64
N ILE A 26 -31.23 -26.76 10.94
CA ILE A 26 -31.37 -26.48 9.51
C ILE A 26 -30.22 -27.18 8.79
N GLU A 27 -30.53 -27.98 7.80
CA GLU A 27 -29.55 -28.65 6.95
C GLU A 27 -29.03 -27.71 5.90
N LEU A 28 -27.72 -27.76 5.67
CA LEU A 28 -27.02 -26.90 4.70
C LEU A 28 -26.37 -27.75 3.63
N THR A 29 -26.02 -27.14 2.50
CA THR A 29 -25.23 -27.78 1.46
C THR A 29 -23.97 -28.39 2.05
N PRO A 30 -23.59 -29.64 1.68
CA PRO A 30 -22.35 -30.27 2.13
C PRO A 30 -21.15 -29.37 1.90
N GLY A 31 -20.15 -29.42 2.78
CA GLY A 31 -18.90 -28.71 2.61
C GLY A 31 -18.10 -29.23 1.40
N LEU A 32 -17.05 -28.50 1.01
CA LEU A 32 -16.13 -28.94 -0.05
C LEU A 32 -15.46 -30.29 0.26
N ASP A 33 -15.43 -30.67 1.55
CA ASP A 33 -14.93 -31.96 2.04
C ASP A 33 -16.01 -33.09 2.00
N GLY A 34 -17.17 -32.81 1.40
CA GLY A 34 -18.31 -33.72 1.32
C GLY A 34 -19.04 -33.97 2.64
N LYS A 35 -18.63 -33.36 3.75
CA LYS A 35 -19.26 -33.56 5.06
C LYS A 35 -20.56 -32.80 5.19
N ARG A 36 -21.51 -33.46 5.86
CA ARG A 36 -22.81 -32.88 6.15
C ARG A 36 -22.69 -31.68 7.08
N ARG A 37 -23.28 -30.56 6.68
CA ARG A 37 -23.33 -29.32 7.44
C ARG A 37 -24.72 -29.03 7.93
N ARG A 38 -24.84 -28.58 9.20
CA ARG A 38 -26.12 -28.20 9.80
C ARG A 38 -25.94 -27.00 10.73
N LYS A 39 -26.91 -26.09 10.74
CA LYS A 39 -27.00 -25.00 11.72
C LYS A 39 -28.02 -25.33 12.78
N VAL A 40 -27.60 -25.37 14.05
CA VAL A 40 -28.48 -25.53 15.18
C VAL A 40 -28.77 -24.16 15.78
N ILE A 41 -30.06 -23.87 16.03
CA ILE A 41 -30.52 -22.62 16.64
C ILE A 41 -31.27 -23.01 17.91
N CYS A 42 -30.89 -22.47 19.07
CA CYS A 42 -31.54 -22.69 20.34
C CYS A 42 -31.93 -21.35 20.99
N ARG A 43 -33.14 -21.31 21.62
CA ARG A 43 -33.69 -20.16 22.37
C ARG A 43 -34.43 -20.61 23.58
N LYS A 44 -34.56 -19.75 24.59
CA LYS A 44 -35.30 -20.05 25.82
C LYS A 44 -36.82 -20.17 25.55
N LEU A 45 -37.34 -19.29 24.70
CA LEU A 45 -38.76 -19.31 24.34
C LEU A 45 -38.97 -19.94 22.96
N LYS A 46 -40.04 -20.71 22.80
CA LYS A 46 -40.41 -21.39 21.55
C LYS A 46 -40.67 -20.36 20.43
N GLN A 47 -41.33 -19.24 20.77
CA GLN A 47 -41.63 -18.16 19.81
C GLN A 47 -40.32 -17.58 19.24
N ASP A 48 -39.37 -17.20 20.11
CA ASP A 48 -38.08 -16.64 19.70
C ASP A 48 -37.30 -17.61 18.81
N MET A 49 -37.39 -18.90 19.08
CA MET A 49 -36.76 -19.94 18.27
C MET A 49 -37.42 -20.04 16.90
N THR A 50 -38.75 -20.00 16.82
CA THR A 50 -39.52 -20.02 15.56
C THR A 50 -39.17 -18.82 14.70
N ASP A 51 -39.12 -17.62 15.28
CA ASP A 51 -38.73 -16.38 14.55
C ASP A 51 -37.27 -16.42 14.09
N ALA A 52 -36.35 -16.91 14.92
CA ALA A 52 -34.95 -17.10 14.54
C ALA A 52 -34.82 -18.13 13.41
N ARG A 53 -35.59 -19.21 13.42
CA ARG A 53 -35.63 -20.22 12.34
C ARG A 53 -36.14 -19.59 11.04
N ARG A 54 -37.26 -18.85 11.08
CA ARG A 54 -37.82 -18.17 9.89
C ARG A 54 -36.83 -17.20 9.26
N LYS A 55 -36.14 -16.40 10.09
CA LYS A 55 -35.06 -15.50 9.63
C LYS A 55 -33.91 -16.27 8.99
N ALA A 56 -33.50 -17.37 9.58
CA ALA A 56 -32.43 -18.20 9.04
C ALA A 56 -32.82 -18.87 7.72
N LEU A 57 -34.03 -19.39 7.58
CA LEU A 57 -34.52 -19.96 6.32
C LEU A 57 -34.61 -18.90 5.21
N ALA A 58 -35.12 -17.70 5.51
CA ALA A 58 -35.13 -16.58 4.56
C ALA A 58 -33.72 -16.16 4.12
N GLN A 59 -32.74 -16.23 5.02
CA GLN A 59 -31.34 -16.01 4.68
C GLN A 59 -30.75 -17.14 3.79
N LEU A 60 -31.11 -18.39 4.09
CA LEU A 60 -30.70 -19.55 3.29
C LEU A 60 -31.24 -19.44 1.86
N ASP A 61 -32.52 -19.10 1.70
CA ASP A 61 -33.17 -18.90 0.40
C ASP A 61 -32.52 -17.76 -0.38
N LYS A 62 -32.18 -16.65 0.30
CA LYS A 62 -31.60 -15.46 -0.33
C LYS A 62 -30.13 -15.63 -0.71
N HIS A 63 -29.37 -16.40 0.05
CA HIS A 63 -27.90 -16.46 -0.06
C HIS A 63 -27.34 -17.86 -0.32
N GLY A 64 -28.17 -18.90 -0.38
CA GLY A 64 -27.79 -20.28 -0.70
C GLY A 64 -27.03 -21.02 0.41
N ASP A 65 -26.59 -20.34 1.47
CA ASP A 65 -25.89 -20.94 2.60
C ASP A 65 -26.08 -20.13 3.90
N LEU A 66 -25.80 -20.77 5.04
CA LEU A 66 -25.77 -20.15 6.37
C LEU A 66 -24.42 -20.41 7.02
N SER A 67 -23.81 -19.39 7.58
CA SER A 67 -22.59 -19.57 8.38
C SER A 67 -22.85 -20.54 9.55
N THR A 68 -22.11 -21.64 9.58
CA THR A 68 -22.23 -22.68 10.61
C THR A 68 -21.35 -22.44 11.82
N SER A 69 -20.33 -21.59 11.70
CA SER A 69 -19.46 -21.17 12.79
C SER A 69 -19.29 -19.68 12.78
N SER A 70 -19.49 -19.01 13.91
CA SER A 70 -19.14 -17.60 14.07
C SER A 70 -17.62 -17.46 14.18
N VAL A 71 -16.96 -17.16 13.07
CA VAL A 71 -15.53 -16.84 13.06
C VAL A 71 -15.37 -15.43 13.62
N THR A 72 -14.44 -15.23 14.55
CA THR A 72 -14.13 -13.89 15.05
C THR A 72 -13.35 -13.08 14.00
N VAL A 73 -13.42 -11.74 14.09
CA VAL A 73 -12.64 -10.83 13.23
C VAL A 73 -11.14 -11.17 13.32
N GLU A 74 -10.62 -11.47 14.50
CA GLU A 74 -9.21 -11.86 14.69
C GLU A 74 -8.86 -13.12 13.87
N LYS A 75 -9.64 -14.19 14.01
CA LYS A 75 -9.39 -15.43 13.26
C LYS A 75 -9.46 -15.21 11.76
N TRP A 76 -10.42 -14.40 11.29
CA TRP A 76 -10.56 -14.05 9.88
C TRP A 76 -9.39 -13.23 9.38
N MET A 77 -9.01 -12.15 10.09
CA MET A 77 -7.90 -11.29 9.69
C MET A 77 -6.57 -12.05 9.64
N ASN A 78 -6.33 -12.94 10.61
CA ASN A 78 -5.13 -13.77 10.59
C ASN A 78 -5.13 -14.75 9.40
N HIS A 79 -6.23 -15.42 9.12
CA HIS A 79 -6.38 -16.28 7.95
C HIS A 79 -6.17 -15.48 6.64
N TRP A 80 -6.84 -14.34 6.52
CA TRP A 80 -6.69 -13.50 5.34
C TRP A 80 -5.25 -13.02 5.14
N MET A 81 -4.57 -12.59 6.19
CA MET A 81 -3.18 -12.12 6.16
C MET A 81 -2.16 -13.22 5.85
N ASN A 82 -2.42 -14.46 6.28
CA ASN A 82 -1.46 -15.54 6.12
C ASN A 82 -1.65 -16.33 4.83
N ASP A 83 -2.90 -16.54 4.42
CA ASP A 83 -3.22 -17.53 3.38
C ASP A 83 -3.79 -16.90 2.10
N ILE A 84 -4.48 -15.75 2.18
CA ILE A 84 -5.19 -15.16 1.05
C ILE A 84 -4.46 -13.95 0.48
N ALA A 85 -4.14 -12.97 1.33
CA ALA A 85 -3.54 -11.72 0.91
C ALA A 85 -2.17 -11.90 0.22
N PRO A 86 -1.28 -12.79 0.66
CA PRO A 86 0.03 -12.97 0.05
C PRO A 86 -0.02 -13.39 -1.43
N GLN A 87 -1.08 -14.09 -1.84
CA GLN A 87 -1.24 -14.55 -3.22
C GLN A 87 -1.38 -13.40 -4.25
N LYS A 88 -1.80 -12.20 -3.80
CA LYS A 88 -2.11 -11.05 -4.70
C LYS A 88 -1.46 -9.74 -4.27
N ILE A 89 -0.96 -9.67 -3.05
CA ILE A 89 -0.47 -8.43 -2.44
C ILE A 89 1.05 -8.51 -2.29
N ARG A 90 1.74 -7.49 -2.77
CA ARG A 90 3.20 -7.42 -2.67
C ARG A 90 3.68 -7.34 -1.22
N PRO A 91 4.84 -7.93 -0.89
CA PRO A 91 5.35 -8.04 0.48
C PRO A 91 5.40 -6.71 1.24
N LYS A 92 5.81 -5.61 0.59
CA LYS A 92 5.85 -4.28 1.23
C LYS A 92 4.46 -3.76 1.61
N THR A 93 3.46 -3.98 0.76
CA THR A 93 2.06 -3.62 1.06
C THR A 93 1.51 -4.51 2.16
N LEU A 94 1.83 -5.81 2.11
CA LEU A 94 1.43 -6.78 3.12
C LEU A 94 2.00 -6.42 4.50
N ALA A 95 3.26 -5.95 4.57
CA ALA A 95 3.86 -5.43 5.79
C ALA A 95 3.09 -4.23 6.37
N GLY A 96 2.67 -3.29 5.51
CA GLY A 96 1.80 -2.17 5.92
C GLY A 96 0.45 -2.64 6.44
N TYR A 97 -0.16 -3.62 5.79
CA TYR A 97 -1.41 -4.23 6.26
C TYR A 97 -1.23 -4.93 7.60
N LYS A 98 -0.14 -5.69 7.77
CA LYS A 98 0.20 -6.34 9.05
C LYS A 98 0.25 -5.32 10.18
N THR A 99 0.88 -4.17 9.97
CA THR A 99 0.98 -3.11 10.99
C THR A 99 -0.39 -2.63 11.45
N VAL A 100 -1.35 -2.37 10.55
CA VAL A 100 -2.69 -1.90 10.95
C VAL A 100 -3.57 -3.03 11.47
N VAL A 101 -3.41 -4.26 10.97
CA VAL A 101 -4.16 -5.43 11.46
C VAL A 101 -3.79 -5.75 12.89
N THR A 102 -2.50 -5.90 13.18
CA THR A 102 -2.02 -6.27 14.52
C THR A 102 -2.08 -5.10 15.51
N GLY A 103 -1.83 -3.88 15.04
CA GLY A 103 -1.79 -2.70 15.91
C GLY A 103 -3.16 -2.11 16.23
N TYR A 104 -4.18 -2.31 15.37
CA TYR A 104 -5.46 -1.60 15.53
C TYR A 104 -6.69 -2.47 15.26
N ILE A 105 -6.76 -3.20 14.14
CA ILE A 105 -7.99 -3.93 13.78
C ILE A 105 -8.26 -5.04 14.79
N ILE A 106 -7.29 -5.91 15.08
CA ILE A 106 -7.43 -7.00 16.03
C ILE A 106 -7.65 -6.50 17.46
N PRO A 107 -6.87 -5.54 17.99
CA PRO A 107 -7.11 -5.04 19.35
C PRO A 107 -8.49 -4.42 19.57
N ILE A 108 -9.06 -3.76 18.54
CA ILE A 108 -10.32 -3.02 18.66
C ILE A 108 -11.53 -3.92 18.34
N LEU A 109 -11.42 -4.77 17.32
CA LEU A 109 -12.53 -5.53 16.74
C LEU A 109 -12.37 -7.04 16.86
N GLY A 110 -11.20 -7.55 17.21
CA GLY A 110 -10.82 -8.97 17.07
C GLY A 110 -11.75 -9.96 17.78
N LYS A 111 -12.24 -9.61 18.96
CA LYS A 111 -13.15 -10.46 19.76
C LYS A 111 -14.57 -10.55 19.19
N LYS A 112 -14.92 -9.66 18.26
CA LYS A 112 -16.25 -9.61 17.68
C LYS A 112 -16.43 -10.69 16.62
N ASN A 113 -17.62 -11.27 16.53
CA ASN A 113 -17.95 -12.21 15.46
C ASN A 113 -18.03 -11.46 14.12
N LEU A 114 -17.49 -12.05 13.07
CA LEU A 114 -17.39 -11.46 11.74
C LEU A 114 -18.75 -11.08 11.15
N ASP A 115 -19.75 -11.97 11.34
CA ASP A 115 -21.13 -11.80 10.89
C ASP A 115 -21.93 -10.74 11.68
N LYS A 116 -21.39 -10.28 12.80
CA LYS A 116 -21.99 -9.24 13.68
C LYS A 116 -21.27 -7.89 13.61
N LEU A 117 -20.32 -7.76 12.71
CA LEU A 117 -19.62 -6.49 12.51
C LEU A 117 -20.57 -5.46 11.88
N THR A 118 -20.57 -4.25 12.43
CA THR A 118 -21.50 -3.17 12.04
C THR A 118 -20.75 -1.93 11.53
N ALA A 119 -21.45 -1.05 10.85
CA ALA A 119 -20.93 0.27 10.46
C ALA A 119 -20.43 1.09 11.68
N GLN A 120 -21.10 0.95 12.84
CA GLN A 120 -20.68 1.62 14.07
C GLN A 120 -19.31 1.12 14.57
N ASP A 121 -19.01 -0.15 14.40
CA ASP A 121 -17.70 -0.70 14.74
C ASP A 121 -16.59 -0.15 13.86
N VAL A 122 -16.88 0.02 12.57
CA VAL A 122 -15.93 0.64 11.63
C VAL A 122 -15.68 2.11 12.00
N ARG A 123 -16.73 2.88 12.36
CA ARG A 123 -16.56 4.26 12.86
C ARG A 123 -15.75 4.29 14.16
N LYS A 124 -15.98 3.34 15.07
CA LYS A 124 -15.20 3.20 16.31
C LYS A 124 -13.73 2.96 16.00
N LEU A 125 -13.42 2.08 15.03
CA LEU A 125 -12.04 1.83 14.59
C LEU A 125 -11.37 3.13 14.11
N HIS A 126 -12.05 3.90 13.25
CA HIS A 126 -11.52 5.18 12.75
C HIS A 126 -11.25 6.17 13.89
N LYS A 127 -12.23 6.37 14.78
CA LYS A 127 -12.12 7.30 15.91
C LYS A 127 -10.98 6.90 16.84
N THR A 128 -10.88 5.61 17.19
CA THR A 128 -9.81 5.12 18.07
C THR A 128 -8.43 5.32 17.46
N ILE A 129 -8.25 5.09 16.15
CA ILE A 129 -6.96 5.34 15.49
C ILE A 129 -6.62 6.83 15.54
N GLN A 130 -7.57 7.70 15.18
CA GLN A 130 -7.35 9.16 15.14
C GLN A 130 -7.16 9.80 16.52
N SER A 131 -7.56 9.10 17.59
CA SER A 131 -7.30 9.51 18.98
C SER A 131 -6.10 8.79 19.61
N THR A 132 -5.33 8.03 18.83
CA THR A 132 -4.12 7.35 19.31
C THR A 132 -2.91 8.27 19.11
N PRO A 133 -2.08 8.50 20.15
CA PRO A 133 -0.84 9.26 20.01
C PRO A 133 0.09 8.64 18.97
N LYS A 134 0.73 9.51 18.18
CA LYS A 134 1.74 9.12 17.20
C LYS A 134 2.96 8.51 17.90
N ASP A 135 3.37 9.12 19.02
CA ASP A 135 4.43 8.58 19.87
C ASP A 135 3.93 7.34 20.63
N PRO A 136 4.56 6.17 20.43
CA PRO A 136 4.22 4.94 21.15
C PRO A 136 4.35 5.07 22.68
N ALA A 137 5.26 5.90 23.18
CA ALA A 137 5.48 6.07 24.60
C ALA A 137 4.29 6.75 25.34
N LEU A 138 3.48 7.49 24.60
CA LEU A 138 2.30 8.18 25.12
C LEU A 138 1.01 7.35 25.05
N ARG A 139 1.06 6.19 24.40
CA ARG A 139 -0.13 5.35 24.21
C ARG A 139 -0.58 4.71 25.52
N GLY A 140 -1.88 4.86 25.81
CA GLY A 140 -2.48 4.32 27.04
C GLY A 140 -2.40 5.27 28.23
N GLN A 141 -1.75 6.41 28.12
CA GLN A 141 -1.77 7.44 29.15
C GLN A 141 -3.14 8.15 29.17
N ARG A 142 -3.65 8.44 30.37
CA ARG A 142 -4.95 9.13 30.54
C ARG A 142 -4.84 10.63 30.23
N ASN A 143 -3.74 11.24 30.65
CA ASN A 143 -3.46 12.66 30.45
C ASN A 143 -2.32 12.79 29.47
N LEU A 144 -2.61 13.31 28.28
CA LEU A 144 -1.63 13.54 27.25
C LEU A 144 -1.10 15.00 27.37
N PRO A 145 0.18 15.24 27.12
CA PRO A 145 0.73 16.58 27.03
C PRO A 145 -0.03 17.44 26.02
N GLU A 146 -0.12 18.73 26.26
CA GLU A 146 -0.68 19.66 25.30
C GLU A 146 0.13 19.64 24.00
N GLY A 147 -0.56 19.70 22.85
CA GLY A 147 0.09 19.59 21.54
C GLY A 147 0.47 18.17 21.12
N THR A 148 0.07 17.12 21.84
CA THR A 148 0.35 15.73 21.46
C THR A 148 -0.16 15.43 20.04
N GLU A 149 0.76 15.07 19.14
CA GLU A 149 0.40 14.64 17.79
C GLU A 149 -0.32 13.28 17.79
N MET A 150 -1.48 13.24 17.15
CA MET A 150 -2.25 12.01 16.95
C MET A 150 -1.94 11.36 15.60
N LEU A 151 -2.25 10.07 15.47
CA LEU A 151 -2.17 9.39 14.18
C LEU A 151 -3.06 10.06 13.15
N SER A 152 -2.54 10.20 11.93
CA SER A 152 -3.24 10.90 10.86
C SER A 152 -4.46 10.14 10.34
N SER A 153 -5.40 10.87 9.73
CA SER A 153 -6.54 10.28 9.00
C SER A 153 -6.09 9.30 7.89
N THR A 154 -4.88 9.46 7.35
CA THR A 154 -4.27 8.53 6.39
C THR A 154 -4.06 7.14 7.01
N TYR A 155 -3.73 7.07 8.30
CA TYR A 155 -3.58 5.80 9.02
C TYR A 155 -4.94 5.11 9.22
N ALA A 156 -5.96 5.87 9.57
CA ALA A 156 -7.34 5.38 9.67
C ALA A 156 -7.87 4.92 8.30
N LEU A 157 -7.52 5.63 7.22
CA LEU A 157 -7.85 5.24 5.84
C LEU A 157 -7.16 3.92 5.44
N LEU A 158 -5.89 3.72 5.82
CA LEU A 158 -5.18 2.47 5.58
C LEU A 158 -5.87 1.30 6.30
N ALA A 159 -6.25 1.49 7.56
CA ALA A 159 -6.98 0.48 8.33
C ALA A 159 -8.35 0.16 7.74
N HIS A 160 -9.11 1.19 7.32
CA HIS A 160 -10.38 1.03 6.61
C HIS A 160 -10.23 0.21 5.34
N ASN A 161 -9.27 0.57 4.48
CA ASN A 161 -9.04 -0.11 3.21
C ASN A 161 -8.59 -1.57 3.42
N THR A 162 -7.75 -1.82 4.43
CA THR A 162 -7.28 -3.17 4.78
C THR A 162 -8.42 -4.04 5.28
N LEU A 163 -9.24 -3.53 6.21
CA LEU A 163 -10.42 -4.23 6.71
C LEU A 163 -11.42 -4.50 5.59
N SER A 164 -11.75 -3.48 4.78
CA SER A 164 -12.66 -3.60 3.65
C SER A 164 -12.19 -4.66 2.64
N ALA A 165 -10.88 -4.71 2.33
CA ALA A 165 -10.32 -5.70 1.43
C ALA A 165 -10.50 -7.13 1.96
N ALA A 166 -10.26 -7.35 3.25
CA ALA A 166 -10.47 -8.65 3.90
C ALA A 166 -11.95 -9.03 3.96
N LEU A 167 -12.83 -8.07 4.26
CA LEU A 167 -14.28 -8.30 4.33
C LEU A 167 -14.91 -8.54 2.95
N LYS A 168 -14.37 -7.95 1.87
CA LYS A 168 -14.79 -8.27 0.49
C LYS A 168 -14.52 -9.73 0.13
N VAL A 169 -13.45 -10.32 0.64
CA VAL A 169 -13.20 -11.76 0.47
C VAL A 169 -14.19 -12.57 1.30
N ALA A 170 -14.42 -12.19 2.57
CA ALA A 170 -15.41 -12.84 3.42
C ALA A 170 -16.83 -12.84 2.84
N LEU A 171 -17.20 -11.72 2.17
CA LEU A 171 -18.48 -11.59 1.47
C LEU A 171 -18.57 -12.57 0.28
N ARG A 172 -17.51 -12.66 -0.54
CA ARG A 172 -17.47 -13.61 -1.67
C ARG A 172 -17.49 -15.08 -1.23
N GLU A 173 -16.93 -15.38 -0.04
CA GLU A 173 -16.96 -16.70 0.54
C GLU A 173 -18.27 -16.99 1.31
N GLY A 174 -19.24 -16.09 1.30
CA GLY A 174 -20.52 -16.25 2.00
C GLY A 174 -20.42 -16.22 3.54
N ARG A 175 -19.30 -15.76 4.10
CA ARG A 175 -19.10 -15.67 5.55
C ARG A 175 -19.82 -14.50 6.20
N ILE A 176 -20.09 -13.46 5.43
CA ILE A 176 -20.89 -12.28 5.79
C ILE A 176 -21.83 -11.94 4.63
N HIS A 177 -22.92 -11.25 4.93
CA HIS A 177 -23.96 -10.88 3.95
C HIS A 177 -23.75 -9.49 3.36
N SER A 178 -23.00 -8.63 4.04
CA SER A 178 -22.66 -7.29 3.59
C SER A 178 -21.32 -6.88 4.19
N ASN A 179 -20.63 -5.98 3.49
CA ASN A 179 -19.39 -5.41 4.02
C ASN A 179 -19.71 -4.10 4.76
N PRO A 180 -19.62 -4.04 6.10
CA PRO A 180 -19.95 -2.84 6.87
C PRO A 180 -19.05 -1.64 6.56
N CYS A 181 -17.88 -1.84 5.95
CA CYS A 181 -17.03 -0.73 5.51
C CYS A 181 -17.67 0.05 4.35
N ASP A 182 -18.48 -0.59 3.51
CA ASP A 182 -19.14 0.07 2.39
C ASP A 182 -20.31 0.99 2.84
N LEU A 183 -20.73 0.88 4.13
CA LEU A 183 -21.76 1.71 4.78
C LEU A 183 -21.18 2.89 5.57
N VAL A 184 -19.89 3.16 5.45
CA VAL A 184 -19.19 4.19 6.22
C VAL A 184 -18.31 5.00 5.29
N ASP A 185 -18.39 6.32 5.40
CA ASP A 185 -17.49 7.20 4.67
C ASP A 185 -16.04 6.91 5.02
N ARG A 186 -15.20 6.88 4.00
CA ARG A 186 -13.77 6.66 4.18
C ARG A 186 -13.14 7.88 4.84
N PRO A 187 -12.21 7.67 5.79
CA PRO A 187 -11.43 8.78 6.31
C PRO A 187 -10.75 9.57 5.17
N VAL A 188 -10.92 10.88 5.19
CA VAL A 188 -10.33 11.77 4.17
C VAL A 188 -8.82 11.81 4.36
N LYS A 189 -8.07 11.55 3.31
CA LYS A 189 -6.61 11.73 3.33
C LYS A 189 -6.29 13.22 3.51
N ARG A 190 -5.54 13.55 4.56
CA ARG A 190 -5.02 14.90 4.72
C ARG A 190 -4.05 15.19 3.58
N VAL A 191 -4.37 16.14 2.75
CA VAL A 191 -3.47 16.62 1.70
C VAL A 191 -2.43 17.50 2.39
N THR A 192 -1.20 17.02 2.47
CA THR A 192 -0.05 17.85 2.84
C THR A 192 0.51 18.43 1.55
N GLU A 193 0.64 19.74 1.49
CA GLU A 193 1.39 20.37 0.40
C GLU A 193 2.81 19.81 0.39
N GLN A 194 3.22 19.30 -0.76
CA GLN A 194 4.58 18.82 -0.95
C GLN A 194 5.41 20.02 -1.37
N LYS A 195 6.39 20.40 -0.54
CA LYS A 195 7.34 21.45 -0.86
C LYS A 195 8.31 20.98 -1.93
N ALA A 196 8.66 21.88 -2.84
CA ALA A 196 9.64 21.73 -3.89
C ALA A 196 10.66 22.86 -3.81
N LEU A 197 11.83 22.69 -4.41
CA LEU A 197 12.79 23.76 -4.61
C LEU A 197 12.39 24.56 -5.86
N ASP A 198 12.54 25.87 -5.80
CA ASP A 198 12.44 26.73 -6.99
C ASP A 198 13.71 26.63 -7.86
N VAL A 199 13.70 27.31 -9.02
CA VAL A 199 14.83 27.28 -9.97
C VAL A 199 16.14 27.77 -9.33
N PRO A 200 16.21 28.94 -8.66
CA PRO A 200 17.42 29.37 -7.96
C PRO A 200 17.93 28.38 -6.94
N GLN A 201 17.05 27.81 -6.13
CA GLN A 201 17.39 26.81 -5.11
C GLN A 201 17.89 25.50 -5.75
N ALA A 202 17.29 25.07 -6.86
CA ALA A 202 17.75 23.90 -7.61
C ALA A 202 19.15 24.10 -8.19
N ILE A 203 19.43 25.28 -8.74
CA ILE A 203 20.78 25.65 -9.23
C ILE A 203 21.78 25.66 -8.08
N GLN A 204 21.46 26.32 -6.96
CA GLN A 204 22.31 26.35 -5.75
C GLN A 204 22.63 24.93 -5.27
N LEU A 205 21.61 24.06 -5.22
CA LEU A 205 21.79 22.67 -4.82
C LEU A 205 22.76 21.95 -5.78
N LEU A 206 22.55 22.04 -7.09
CA LEU A 206 23.37 21.35 -8.07
C LEU A 206 24.83 21.84 -8.04
N GLN A 207 25.08 23.13 -7.83
CA GLN A 207 26.42 23.68 -7.63
C GLN A 207 27.08 23.12 -6.37
N HIS A 208 26.34 23.05 -5.25
CA HIS A 208 26.84 22.45 -4.01
C HIS A 208 27.17 20.96 -4.20
N LEU A 209 26.32 20.23 -4.93
CA LEU A 209 26.50 18.80 -5.19
C LEU A 209 27.75 18.48 -6.04
N ALA A 210 28.17 19.37 -6.91
CA ALA A 210 29.37 19.18 -7.74
C ALA A 210 30.67 18.97 -6.92
N ALA A 211 30.72 19.49 -5.70
CA ALA A 211 31.85 19.32 -4.79
C ALA A 211 31.72 18.12 -3.83
N ARG A 212 30.62 17.39 -3.87
CA ARG A 212 30.37 16.30 -2.92
C ARG A 212 30.64 14.93 -3.55
N PRO A 213 31.29 13.99 -2.83
CA PRO A 213 31.50 12.64 -3.34
C PRO A 213 30.21 11.87 -3.65
N ASP A 214 29.13 12.16 -2.91
CA ASP A 214 27.78 11.58 -3.12
C ASP A 214 26.86 12.47 -3.98
N GLY A 215 27.41 13.57 -4.50
CA GLY A 215 26.70 14.54 -5.33
C GLY A 215 25.99 13.94 -6.55
N PRO A 216 26.64 13.06 -7.34
CA PRO A 216 26.02 12.39 -8.47
C PRO A 216 24.72 11.66 -8.14
N LEU A 217 24.60 11.05 -6.96
CA LEU A 217 23.37 10.41 -6.49
C LEU A 217 22.23 11.43 -6.39
N TRP A 218 22.47 12.54 -5.70
CA TRP A 218 21.45 13.56 -5.43
C TRP A 218 21.11 14.38 -6.67
N ALA A 219 22.10 14.69 -7.51
CA ALA A 219 21.88 15.35 -8.80
C ALA A 219 20.97 14.49 -9.71
N THR A 220 21.17 13.17 -9.72
CA THR A 220 20.33 12.26 -10.49
C THR A 220 18.86 12.32 -10.05
N TYR A 221 18.56 12.50 -8.74
CA TYR A 221 17.20 12.70 -8.29
C TYR A 221 16.55 13.96 -8.86
N ILE A 222 17.26 15.09 -8.82
CA ILE A 222 16.75 16.38 -9.29
C ILE A 222 16.59 16.39 -10.81
N LEU A 223 17.57 15.83 -11.54
CA LEU A 223 17.57 15.88 -12.99
C LEU A 223 16.63 14.86 -13.65
N THR A 224 16.18 13.83 -12.94
CA THR A 224 15.30 12.79 -13.48
C THR A 224 13.91 12.76 -12.88
N GLY A 225 13.73 13.32 -11.68
CA GLY A 225 12.53 13.13 -10.88
C GLY A 225 12.19 11.67 -10.58
N ALA A 226 13.18 10.78 -10.62
CA ALA A 226 12.98 9.36 -10.39
C ALA A 226 12.63 9.07 -8.93
N ARG A 227 11.99 7.92 -8.69
CA ARG A 227 11.66 7.51 -7.32
C ARG A 227 12.91 7.05 -6.58
N ARG A 228 12.94 7.24 -5.27
CA ARG A 228 14.07 6.84 -4.41
C ARG A 228 14.60 5.44 -4.74
N GLY A 229 13.72 4.47 -4.82
CA GLY A 229 14.13 3.09 -5.08
C GLY A 229 14.67 2.87 -6.50
N GLU A 230 14.24 3.66 -7.48
CA GLU A 230 14.70 3.58 -8.87
C GLU A 230 16.17 4.02 -8.96
N ILE A 231 16.53 5.14 -8.34
CA ILE A 231 17.91 5.63 -8.34
C ILE A 231 18.82 4.75 -7.47
N LEU A 232 18.41 4.41 -6.27
CA LEU A 232 19.22 3.52 -5.41
C LEU A 232 19.38 2.11 -5.98
N GLY A 233 18.52 1.70 -6.89
CA GLY A 233 18.57 0.42 -7.59
C GLY A 233 19.09 0.51 -9.01
N LEU A 234 19.68 1.65 -9.40
CA LEU A 234 20.26 1.82 -10.72
C LEU A 234 21.53 1.01 -10.85
N GLU A 235 21.64 0.24 -11.93
CA GLU A 235 22.81 -0.57 -12.27
C GLU A 235 23.52 -0.03 -13.50
N ALA A 236 24.83 -0.23 -13.58
CA ALA A 236 25.69 0.36 -14.62
C ALA A 236 25.29 -0.10 -16.03
N ASP A 237 24.90 -1.34 -16.22
CA ASP A 237 24.44 -1.93 -17.47
C ASP A 237 23.13 -1.30 -18.02
N ARG A 238 22.45 -0.48 -17.20
CA ARG A 238 21.21 0.23 -17.57
C ARG A 238 21.43 1.68 -17.96
N ILE A 239 22.67 2.11 -18.02
CA ILE A 239 23.07 3.44 -18.45
C ILE A 239 23.75 3.32 -19.81
N THR A 240 23.04 3.74 -20.86
CA THR A 240 23.52 3.79 -22.24
C THR A 240 23.33 5.21 -22.76
N ASP A 241 22.81 5.40 -23.96
CA ASP A 241 22.25 6.70 -24.42
C ASP A 241 20.90 6.98 -23.77
N THR A 242 20.41 6.03 -23.00
CA THR A 242 19.20 6.13 -22.21
C THR A 242 19.43 5.63 -20.78
N LEU A 243 18.56 6.04 -19.86
CA LEU A 243 18.52 5.62 -18.48
C LEU A 243 17.31 4.71 -18.27
N ASP A 244 17.55 3.42 -18.01
CA ASP A 244 16.48 2.46 -17.72
C ASP A 244 16.15 2.42 -16.23
N LEU A 245 15.00 2.98 -15.85
CA LEU A 245 14.47 3.03 -14.48
C LEU A 245 13.43 1.94 -14.19
N SER A 246 13.54 0.78 -14.86
CA SER A 246 12.56 -0.31 -14.75
C SER A 246 12.74 -1.22 -13.53
N TRP A 247 13.72 -0.95 -12.68
CA TRP A 247 13.93 -1.64 -11.42
C TRP A 247 14.02 -0.65 -10.25
N GLN A 248 13.78 -1.16 -9.04
CA GLN A 248 13.85 -0.34 -7.85
C GLN A 248 14.41 -1.14 -6.65
N LEU A 249 15.26 -0.50 -5.86
CA LEU A 249 15.72 -1.02 -4.58
C LEU A 249 14.60 -0.90 -3.54
N GLN A 250 14.30 -1.99 -2.86
CA GLN A 250 13.33 -2.00 -1.77
C GLN A 250 13.87 -2.78 -0.56
N ARG A 251 13.52 -2.32 0.63
CA ARG A 251 13.64 -3.11 1.86
C ARG A 251 12.39 -3.96 2.01
N ILE A 252 12.56 -5.28 2.12
CA ILE A 252 11.47 -6.27 2.28
C ILE A 252 11.86 -7.21 3.42
N THR A 253 11.09 -7.16 4.49
CA THR A 253 11.35 -7.96 5.70
C THR A 253 11.02 -9.43 5.53
N ASP A 254 9.98 -9.73 4.76
CA ASP A 254 9.55 -11.11 4.49
C ASP A 254 9.26 -11.26 3.00
N ILE A 255 10.14 -11.97 2.30
CA ILE A 255 10.02 -12.27 0.87
C ILE A 255 9.36 -13.63 0.62
N THR A 256 9.24 -14.49 1.63
CA THR A 256 8.75 -15.87 1.46
C THR A 256 7.31 -15.94 0.95
N LYS A 257 6.56 -14.87 1.18
CA LYS A 257 5.16 -14.72 0.75
C LYS A 257 5.01 -13.87 -0.52
N ALA A 258 6.08 -13.70 -1.29
CA ALA A 258 6.00 -12.98 -2.56
C ALA A 258 5.17 -13.79 -3.58
N PRO A 259 4.32 -13.13 -4.41
CA PRO A 259 3.66 -13.80 -5.53
C PRO A 259 4.67 -14.48 -6.46
N ALA A 260 4.33 -15.66 -6.98
CA ALA A 260 5.25 -16.47 -7.80
C ALA A 260 5.66 -15.78 -9.10
N ASP A 261 4.81 -14.90 -9.64
CA ASP A 261 5.04 -14.14 -10.87
C ASP A 261 5.78 -12.83 -10.66
N TRP A 262 6.20 -12.53 -9.41
CA TRP A 262 6.88 -11.28 -9.12
C TRP A 262 8.39 -11.39 -9.28
N GLU A 263 8.95 -10.62 -10.22
CA GLU A 263 10.38 -10.56 -10.47
C GLU A 263 11.10 -9.76 -9.39
N TYR A 264 12.06 -10.41 -8.73
CA TYR A 264 12.95 -9.75 -7.76
C TYR A 264 14.31 -10.43 -7.73
N ARG A 265 15.33 -9.69 -7.29
CA ARG A 265 16.68 -10.18 -7.06
C ARG A 265 17.18 -9.70 -5.70
N LYS A 266 17.72 -10.62 -4.89
CA LYS A 266 18.30 -10.27 -3.59
C LYS A 266 19.64 -9.57 -3.79
N LEU A 267 19.86 -8.48 -3.04
CA LEU A 267 21.13 -7.79 -2.99
C LEU A 267 21.91 -8.16 -1.71
N PRO A 268 23.25 -7.93 -1.69
CA PRO A 268 24.01 -7.96 -0.46
C PRO A 268 23.40 -7.05 0.61
N GLY A 269 23.38 -7.53 1.86
CA GLY A 269 22.79 -6.80 2.97
C GLY A 269 21.47 -7.39 3.47
N LYS A 270 20.99 -6.88 4.62
CA LYS A 270 19.79 -7.39 5.29
C LYS A 270 18.53 -6.86 4.62
N SER A 271 17.75 -7.76 4.06
CA SER A 271 16.40 -7.46 3.53
C SER A 271 16.36 -6.46 2.36
N LEU A 272 17.42 -6.33 1.55
CA LEU A 272 17.48 -5.49 0.37
C LEU A 272 17.25 -6.32 -0.90
N TYR A 273 16.37 -5.83 -1.75
CA TYR A 273 15.97 -6.50 -2.99
C TYR A 273 15.80 -5.48 -4.11
N LEU A 274 16.27 -5.83 -5.31
CA LEU A 274 15.83 -5.20 -6.54
C LEU A 274 14.53 -5.84 -6.97
N THR A 275 13.56 -5.03 -7.38
CA THR A 275 12.22 -5.49 -7.72
C THR A 275 11.68 -4.74 -8.91
N ARG A 276 10.90 -5.40 -9.75
CA ARG A 276 10.16 -4.74 -10.83
C ARG A 276 8.98 -3.91 -10.28
N PRO A 277 8.63 -2.77 -10.90
CA PRO A 277 7.38 -2.06 -10.62
C PRO A 277 6.15 -2.93 -10.85
N LYS A 278 5.04 -2.58 -10.20
CA LYS A 278 3.78 -3.35 -10.27
C LYS A 278 3.18 -3.42 -11.66
N SER A 279 3.40 -2.42 -12.49
CA SER A 279 2.84 -2.32 -13.83
C SER A 279 3.90 -1.83 -14.81
N ARG A 280 3.72 -2.16 -16.10
CA ARG A 280 4.56 -1.66 -17.19
C ARG A 280 4.57 -0.12 -17.26
N ALA A 281 3.53 0.56 -16.82
CA ALA A 281 3.51 2.03 -16.71
C ALA A 281 4.55 2.59 -15.73
N GLY A 282 5.04 1.77 -14.80
CA GLY A 282 6.16 2.13 -13.93
C GLY A 282 7.53 1.91 -14.56
N TRP A 283 7.61 1.29 -15.73
CA TRP A 283 8.86 1.05 -16.44
C TRP A 283 9.15 2.26 -17.32
N ARG A 284 10.20 2.97 -17.02
CA ARG A 284 10.61 4.16 -17.75
C ARG A 284 12.00 3.98 -18.31
N ILE A 285 12.15 4.38 -19.56
CA ILE A 285 13.44 4.59 -20.21
C ILE A 285 13.41 6.04 -20.66
N ILE A 286 14.30 6.85 -20.12
CA ILE A 286 14.42 8.27 -20.45
C ILE A 286 15.73 8.52 -21.18
N PRO A 287 15.77 9.45 -22.14
CA PRO A 287 17.00 9.86 -22.80
C PRO A 287 18.01 10.41 -21.80
N LEU A 288 19.27 10.07 -21.98
CA LEU A 288 20.35 10.59 -21.18
C LEU A 288 20.96 11.80 -21.90
N VAL A 289 20.72 12.99 -21.35
CA VAL A 289 21.21 14.28 -21.89
C VAL A 289 22.17 14.95 -20.91
N GLU A 290 22.95 15.94 -21.39
CA GLU A 290 23.79 16.72 -20.48
C GLU A 290 22.95 17.56 -19.51
N PRO A 291 23.42 17.87 -18.30
CA PRO A 291 24.70 17.44 -17.70
C PRO A 291 24.65 16.03 -17.09
N LEU A 292 23.47 15.41 -16.99
CA LEU A 292 23.28 14.10 -16.34
C LEU A 292 24.12 13.00 -17.01
N ARG A 293 24.31 13.07 -18.32
CA ARG A 293 25.15 12.12 -19.07
C ARG A 293 26.59 12.14 -18.57
N SER A 294 27.20 13.32 -18.46
CA SER A 294 28.57 13.47 -17.95
C SER A 294 28.69 13.04 -16.50
N ILE A 295 27.74 13.45 -15.64
CA ILE A 295 27.70 13.07 -14.23
C ILE A 295 27.67 11.54 -14.07
N LEU A 296 26.79 10.85 -14.80
CA LEU A 296 26.65 9.40 -14.68
C LEU A 296 27.81 8.65 -15.32
N ARG A 297 28.37 9.14 -16.42
CA ARG A 297 29.58 8.55 -17.05
C ARG A 297 30.77 8.59 -16.10
N LEU A 298 31.00 9.72 -15.45
CA LEU A 298 32.05 9.85 -14.44
C LEU A 298 31.80 8.95 -13.25
N GLN A 299 30.57 8.88 -12.75
CA GLN A 299 30.17 8.04 -11.61
C GLN A 299 30.35 6.55 -11.90
N VAL A 300 29.99 6.09 -13.09
CA VAL A 300 30.14 4.69 -13.51
C VAL A 300 31.61 4.35 -13.80
N GLY A 301 32.35 5.27 -14.42
CA GLY A 301 33.74 5.03 -14.83
C GLY A 301 33.84 3.78 -15.71
N ASN A 302 34.65 2.80 -15.27
CA ASN A 302 34.84 1.53 -15.95
C ASN A 302 33.93 0.39 -15.43
N GLN A 303 32.99 0.69 -14.55
CA GLN A 303 32.05 -0.29 -14.02
C GLN A 303 31.09 -0.78 -15.11
N GLN A 304 31.04 -2.07 -15.36
CA GLN A 304 30.14 -2.64 -16.38
C GLN A 304 28.82 -3.16 -15.84
N ASP A 305 28.79 -3.59 -14.56
CA ASP A 305 27.62 -4.13 -13.89
C ASP A 305 27.51 -3.68 -12.43
N GLY A 306 26.43 -4.07 -11.77
CA GLY A 306 26.18 -3.76 -10.36
C GLY A 306 25.66 -2.35 -10.12
N LEU A 307 25.40 -2.02 -8.86
CA LEU A 307 24.82 -0.75 -8.47
C LEU A 307 25.76 0.42 -8.69
N VAL A 308 25.26 1.47 -9.35
CA VAL A 308 25.98 2.72 -9.61
C VAL A 308 26.22 3.50 -8.32
N PHE A 309 25.23 3.53 -7.45
CA PHE A 309 25.31 4.26 -6.20
C PHE A 309 25.42 3.31 -5.01
N THR A 310 26.61 3.27 -4.44
CA THR A 310 26.90 2.47 -3.24
C THR A 310 27.46 3.37 -2.13
N ARG A 311 27.40 2.90 -0.90
CA ARG A 311 28.08 3.51 0.24
C ARG A 311 28.97 2.46 0.90
N ASP A 312 30.26 2.74 0.98
CA ASP A 312 31.27 1.80 1.47
C ASP A 312 31.19 0.44 0.74
N GLY A 313 31.00 0.47 -0.59
CA GLY A 313 30.85 -0.72 -1.43
C GLY A 313 29.57 -1.54 -1.22
N LYS A 314 28.60 -1.02 -0.45
CA LYS A 314 27.32 -1.68 -0.15
C LYS A 314 26.15 -0.90 -0.71
N PRO A 315 25.02 -1.58 -1.01
CA PRO A 315 23.79 -0.89 -1.41
C PRO A 315 23.37 0.14 -0.35
N TRP A 316 22.94 1.31 -0.81
CA TRP A 316 22.37 2.32 0.07
C TRP A 316 21.14 1.79 0.79
N ASP A 317 21.06 2.02 2.09
CA ASP A 317 19.81 1.84 2.84
C ASP A 317 18.80 2.93 2.44
N PRO A 318 17.60 2.56 1.94
CA PRO A 318 16.62 3.56 1.51
C PRO A 318 16.18 4.53 2.61
N ASP A 319 16.12 4.10 3.86
CA ASP A 319 15.70 4.96 4.97
C ASP A 319 16.84 5.89 5.39
N ARG A 320 18.09 5.43 5.31
CA ARG A 320 19.28 6.27 5.52
C ARG A 320 19.41 7.32 4.44
N ALA A 321 19.18 6.98 3.16
CA ALA A 321 19.19 7.95 2.07
C ALA A 321 18.18 9.08 2.30
N THR A 322 16.98 8.78 2.83
CA THR A 322 16.00 9.81 3.14
C THR A 322 16.46 10.76 4.26
N LYS A 323 17.19 10.25 5.25
CA LYS A 323 17.76 11.09 6.31
C LYS A 323 18.93 11.94 5.81
N GLU A 324 19.80 11.34 4.99
CA GLU A 324 20.95 12.02 4.42
C GLU A 324 20.57 13.17 3.49
N TRP A 325 19.49 13.01 2.73
CA TRP A 325 18.94 14.09 1.91
C TRP A 325 18.68 15.37 2.69
N ARG A 326 18.17 15.26 3.92
CA ARG A 326 17.95 16.42 4.78
C ARG A 326 19.27 17.12 5.12
N ASN A 327 20.33 16.36 5.43
CA ASN A 327 21.65 16.90 5.70
C ASN A 327 22.21 17.61 4.46
N VAL A 328 22.03 17.03 3.27
CA VAL A 328 22.44 17.63 2.00
C VAL A 328 21.79 19.01 1.78
N LEU A 329 20.50 19.14 2.09
CA LEU A 329 19.82 20.44 1.98
C LEU A 329 20.34 21.44 3.01
N ILE A 330 20.55 21.02 4.25
CA ILE A 330 21.10 21.87 5.31
C ILE A 330 22.51 22.35 4.92
N ASP A 331 23.38 21.44 4.47
CA ASP A 331 24.75 21.77 4.04
C ASP A 331 24.77 22.73 2.83
N ALA A 332 23.75 22.65 1.96
CA ALA A 332 23.58 23.55 0.83
C ALA A 332 22.92 24.89 1.23
N GLY A 333 22.55 25.11 2.50
CA GLY A 333 21.84 26.32 2.95
C GLY A 333 20.41 26.41 2.43
N LEU A 334 19.76 25.27 2.16
CA LEU A 334 18.41 25.18 1.60
C LEU A 334 17.38 24.71 2.65
N PRO A 335 16.07 24.96 2.43
CA PRO A 335 15.03 24.48 3.32
C PRO A 335 15.06 22.94 3.51
N ASP A 336 15.21 22.50 4.75
CA ASP A 336 15.36 21.07 5.12
C ASP A 336 14.03 20.29 5.19
N ASP A 337 12.92 20.98 4.94
CA ASP A 337 11.57 20.42 4.92
C ASP A 337 11.11 19.93 3.51
N VAL A 338 11.95 20.13 2.49
CA VAL A 338 11.76 19.49 1.17
C VAL A 338 12.19 18.04 1.27
N VAL A 339 11.23 17.14 1.45
CA VAL A 339 11.50 15.69 1.58
C VAL A 339 12.08 15.10 0.29
N LEU A 340 12.83 13.99 0.35
CA LEU A 340 13.45 13.38 -0.84
C LEU A 340 12.45 13.09 -1.99
N HIS A 341 11.19 12.78 -1.67
CA HIS A 341 10.15 12.67 -2.70
C HIS A 341 9.75 14.04 -3.27
N GLY A 342 10.01 15.12 -2.56
CA GLY A 342 9.86 16.51 -3.02
C GLY A 342 10.83 16.88 -4.15
N SER A 343 11.99 16.22 -4.25
CA SER A 343 12.90 16.40 -5.39
C SER A 343 12.21 16.12 -6.73
N ARG A 344 11.29 15.16 -6.74
CA ARG A 344 10.47 14.86 -7.93
C ARG A 344 9.47 15.99 -8.24
N HIS A 345 8.93 16.67 -7.23
CA HIS A 345 8.10 17.86 -7.46
C HIS A 345 8.95 19.00 -8.01
N THR A 346 10.16 19.19 -7.47
CA THR A 346 11.15 20.10 -8.05
C THR A 346 11.38 19.83 -9.53
N THR A 347 11.64 18.58 -9.93
CA THR A 347 11.82 18.24 -11.36
C THR A 347 10.57 18.55 -12.18
N VAL A 348 9.38 18.28 -11.66
CA VAL A 348 8.11 18.61 -12.34
C VAL A 348 7.99 20.12 -12.55
N ASP A 349 8.27 20.91 -11.51
CA ASP A 349 8.18 22.37 -11.56
C ASP A 349 9.22 22.95 -12.52
N LEU A 350 10.46 22.46 -12.50
CA LEU A 350 11.51 22.83 -13.45
C LEU A 350 11.12 22.54 -14.91
N LEU A 351 10.51 21.40 -15.18
CA LEU A 351 10.04 21.05 -16.53
C LEU A 351 8.85 21.94 -16.97
N TYR A 352 7.96 22.32 -16.05
CA TYR A 352 6.90 23.29 -16.35
C TYR A 352 7.46 24.67 -16.65
N GLU A 353 8.42 25.17 -15.86
CA GLU A 353 9.11 26.44 -16.07
C GLU A 353 9.87 26.45 -17.41
N ALA A 354 10.43 25.33 -17.82
CA ALA A 354 11.05 25.14 -19.14
C ALA A 354 10.03 25.01 -20.28
N GLY A 355 8.73 25.17 -20.03
CA GLY A 355 7.68 25.10 -21.04
C GLY A 355 7.42 23.70 -21.61
N VAL A 356 7.73 22.65 -20.86
CA VAL A 356 7.50 21.27 -21.29
C VAL A 356 6.03 20.89 -21.10
N PRO A 357 5.36 20.31 -22.12
CA PRO A 357 3.97 19.89 -22.00
C PRO A 357 3.76 18.81 -20.92
N GLU A 358 2.65 18.89 -20.16
CA GLU A 358 2.31 17.96 -19.05
C GLU A 358 2.38 16.47 -19.46
N ALA A 359 1.97 16.14 -20.68
CA ALA A 359 2.04 14.78 -21.19
C ALA A 359 3.47 14.23 -21.22
N ILE A 360 4.43 15.07 -21.65
CA ILE A 360 5.87 14.73 -21.72
C ILE A 360 6.46 14.68 -20.30
N ILE A 361 6.10 15.63 -19.42
CA ILE A 361 6.50 15.59 -18.01
C ILE A 361 6.07 14.27 -17.38
N SER A 362 4.82 13.84 -17.62
CA SER A 362 4.30 12.58 -17.09
C SER A 362 5.05 11.34 -17.62
N GLU A 363 5.60 11.39 -18.82
CA GLU A 363 6.43 10.30 -19.37
C GLU A 363 7.82 10.28 -18.74
N ILE A 364 8.45 11.44 -18.56
CA ILE A 364 9.78 11.59 -17.94
C ILE A 364 9.71 11.12 -16.47
N VAL A 365 8.85 11.75 -15.68
CA VAL A 365 8.81 11.47 -14.25
C VAL A 365 7.97 10.21 -13.93
N GLY A 366 7.10 9.76 -14.84
CA GLY A 366 6.17 8.63 -14.65
C GLY A 366 4.92 9.02 -13.83
N PRO A 367 3.90 8.17 -13.78
CA PRO A 367 2.61 8.50 -13.18
C PRO A 367 2.75 8.92 -11.72
N SER A 368 2.21 10.09 -11.40
CA SER A 368 2.05 10.60 -10.04
C SER A 368 0.57 10.60 -9.67
N SER A 369 0.24 10.67 -8.38
CA SER A 369 -1.14 10.66 -7.88
C SER A 369 -2.01 11.85 -8.34
N ARG A 370 -1.42 12.87 -8.99
CA ARG A 370 -2.15 14.01 -9.55
C ARG A 370 -2.53 13.83 -11.03
N SER A 371 -1.98 12.84 -11.74
CA SER A 371 -2.16 12.65 -13.18
C SER A 371 -2.63 11.24 -13.50
N VAL A 372 -3.73 10.78 -12.93
CA VAL A 372 -4.33 9.52 -13.35
C VAL A 372 -5.64 9.83 -14.03
N THR A 373 -5.58 10.33 -15.23
CA THR A 373 -6.64 10.07 -16.23
C THR A 373 -6.21 10.64 -17.59
N ARG A 374 -5.31 9.95 -18.28
CA ARG A 374 -5.39 9.90 -19.74
C ARG A 374 -4.80 8.60 -20.24
N SER A 375 -5.67 7.87 -20.90
CA SER A 375 -5.46 6.62 -21.62
C SER A 375 -4.14 6.59 -22.39
N TYR A 376 -3.57 5.39 -22.39
CA TYR A 376 -2.61 4.88 -23.35
C TYR A 376 -2.61 5.62 -24.69
N ARG A 377 -1.75 6.62 -24.81
CA ARG A 377 -1.19 7.03 -26.09
C ARG A 377 0.22 6.45 -26.17
N SER A 378 0.57 5.96 -27.34
CA SER A 378 1.90 5.46 -27.71
C SER A 378 3.01 6.24 -26.99
N ARG A 379 3.99 5.51 -26.45
CA ARG A 379 5.18 6.08 -25.80
C ARG A 379 5.70 7.24 -26.63
N GLY A 380 5.92 8.39 -25.99
CA GLY A 380 6.42 9.58 -26.65
C GLY A 380 7.69 9.30 -27.43
N ASN A 381 7.85 9.97 -28.55
CA ASN A 381 9.06 9.88 -29.37
C ASN A 381 10.27 10.23 -28.50
N THR A 382 11.28 9.36 -28.46
CA THR A 382 12.53 9.55 -27.70
C THR A 382 13.13 10.95 -27.94
N LYS A 383 12.97 11.52 -29.15
CA LYS A 383 13.38 12.89 -29.50
C LYS A 383 12.64 13.93 -28.64
N GLN A 384 11.32 13.84 -28.49
CA GLN A 384 10.55 14.79 -27.68
C GLN A 384 10.93 14.74 -26.20
N LEU A 385 11.25 13.56 -25.68
CA LEU A 385 11.74 13.42 -24.31
C LEU A 385 13.15 14.03 -24.16
N ALA A 386 14.03 13.82 -25.14
CA ALA A 386 15.37 14.42 -25.15
C ALA A 386 15.31 15.95 -25.21
N ASP A 387 14.48 16.50 -26.11
CA ASP A 387 14.28 17.94 -26.23
C ASP A 387 13.75 18.57 -24.94
N ALA A 388 12.82 17.88 -24.27
CA ALA A 388 12.25 18.30 -22.98
C ALA A 388 13.31 18.32 -21.85
N MET A 389 14.13 17.28 -21.78
CA MET A 389 15.23 17.19 -20.81
C MET A 389 16.31 18.25 -21.08
N SER A 390 16.64 18.53 -22.36
CA SER A 390 17.58 19.57 -22.75
C SER A 390 17.07 20.95 -22.34
N LYS A 391 15.80 21.28 -22.57
CA LYS A 391 15.21 22.56 -22.12
C LYS A 391 15.31 22.77 -20.61
N MET A 392 15.09 21.72 -19.81
CA MET A 392 15.30 21.80 -18.37
C MET A 392 16.77 22.05 -18.03
N SER A 393 17.71 21.44 -18.75
CA SER A 393 19.14 21.65 -18.54
C SER A 393 19.57 23.09 -18.95
N GLU A 394 19.01 23.63 -20.03
CA GLU A 394 19.22 25.01 -20.43
C GLU A 394 18.73 26.01 -19.37
N LEU A 395 17.55 25.76 -18.77
CA LEU A 395 17.00 26.58 -17.69
C LEU A 395 17.91 26.59 -16.44
N LEU A 396 18.56 25.47 -16.14
CA LEU A 396 19.46 25.34 -15.01
C LEU A 396 20.86 25.95 -15.28
N GLY A 397 21.18 26.27 -16.53
CA GLY A 397 22.46 26.84 -16.92
C GLY A 397 23.63 25.83 -16.91
N THR A 398 24.85 26.33 -17.04
CA THR A 398 26.06 25.50 -17.02
C THR A 398 26.32 25.00 -15.58
N ILE A 399 26.08 23.73 -15.33
CA ILE A 399 26.41 23.07 -14.08
C ILE A 399 27.81 22.46 -14.24
N PRO A 400 28.77 22.71 -13.32
CA PRO A 400 30.07 22.01 -13.34
C PRO A 400 29.86 20.50 -13.27
N ALA A 401 30.55 19.79 -14.15
CA ALA A 401 30.53 18.32 -14.19
C ALA A 401 31.36 17.70 -13.07
#